data_fbb7fc1ef6ea49fa6476d551ba0a37f1
#
_entry.id   fbb7fc1ef6ea49fa6476d551ba0a37f1
#
_cell.length_a   1.000
_cell.length_b   1.000
_cell.length_c   1.000
_cell.angle_alpha   90.00
_cell.angle_beta   90.00
_cell.angle_gamma   90.00
#
_symmetry.space_group_name_H-M   'P 1'
#
loop_
_entity.id
_entity.type
_entity.pdbx_description
1 polymer ?
#
loop_
_entity_poly.entity_id
_entity_poly.type
_entity_poly.pdbx_seq_one_letter_code
_entity_poly.pdbx_strand_id
1 'polypeptide(L)'
;VGPNRLTSDRLLEAMKEGGQPTTSQVNVGQFEEVFRRHAQNGDDLLYLAFSSVLSGTYQSAVMARDMILDEYPEAVIEIVDTLAAAGGEGYLSILAAEARDQGKSLSETKAMIVDILPRLRTYFLVDDLYHLMRGGRLSKSSAIIGSLINIKPLLWLDASGKLVPLAKIRGRKKAIKEMVLQATQDIGHSTVIVAYANDIE
;
A
#
# COMPACT_ATOMS: atom_id res chain seq x y z
N VAL A 1 -10.63 1.16 13.49
CA VAL A 1 -10.54 0.69 14.88
C VAL A 1 -11.90 0.93 15.52
N GLY A 2 -12.79 -0.06 15.54
CA GLY A 2 -14.13 0.04 16.09
C GLY A 2 -14.55 -1.29 16.73
N PRO A 3 -15.63 -1.32 17.55
CA PRO A 3 -16.10 -2.52 18.25
C PRO A 3 -16.51 -3.68 17.33
N ASN A 4 -16.72 -3.40 16.04
CA ASN A 4 -17.10 -4.39 15.01
C ASN A 4 -15.92 -4.73 14.08
N ARG A 5 -14.69 -4.62 14.54
CA ARG A 5 -13.50 -4.93 13.74
C ARG A 5 -13.51 -6.38 13.29
N LEU A 6 -13.62 -6.62 12.00
CA LEU A 6 -13.43 -7.93 11.40
C LEU A 6 -11.94 -8.29 11.49
N THR A 7 -11.63 -9.46 12.04
CA THR A 7 -10.25 -9.96 12.02
C THR A 7 -9.89 -10.47 10.63
N SER A 8 -8.60 -10.51 10.29
CA SER A 8 -8.13 -11.03 9.00
C SER A 8 -8.63 -12.46 8.76
N ASP A 9 -8.61 -13.31 9.78
CA ASP A 9 -9.06 -14.71 9.67
C ASP A 9 -10.56 -14.79 9.34
N ARG A 10 -11.39 -14.03 10.04
CA ARG A 10 -12.84 -13.97 9.74
C ARG A 10 -13.14 -13.42 8.35
N LEU A 11 -12.36 -12.43 7.90
CA LEU A 11 -12.49 -11.90 6.55
C LEU A 11 -12.15 -12.99 5.52
N LEU A 12 -11.06 -13.71 5.72
CA LEU A 12 -10.63 -14.78 4.82
C LEU A 12 -11.61 -15.97 4.81
N GLU A 13 -12.17 -16.33 5.97
CA GLU A 13 -13.23 -17.35 6.05
C GLU A 13 -14.46 -16.92 5.25
N ALA A 14 -14.96 -15.71 5.47
CA ALA A 14 -16.10 -15.18 4.72
C ALA A 14 -15.84 -15.15 3.21
N MET A 15 -14.61 -14.83 2.78
CA MET A 15 -14.23 -14.88 1.36
C MET A 15 -14.21 -16.31 0.81
N LYS A 16 -13.73 -17.29 1.59
CA LYS A 16 -13.77 -18.72 1.21
C LYS A 16 -15.20 -19.23 1.06
N GLU A 17 -16.14 -18.72 1.86
CA GLU A 17 -17.58 -19.02 1.78
C GLU A 17 -18.30 -18.27 0.64
N GLY A 18 -17.58 -17.53 -0.19
CA GLY A 18 -18.12 -16.77 -1.32
C GLY A 18 -18.46 -15.32 -1.05
N GLY A 19 -18.13 -14.81 0.13
CA GLY A 19 -18.27 -13.39 0.47
C GLY A 19 -17.43 -12.50 -0.47
N GLN A 20 -17.98 -11.35 -0.83
CA GLN A 20 -17.35 -10.39 -1.72
C GLN A 20 -17.11 -9.07 -0.98
N PRO A 21 -16.01 -8.94 -0.22
CA PRO A 21 -15.71 -7.71 0.49
C PRO A 21 -15.42 -6.58 -0.49
N THR A 22 -15.79 -5.37 -0.08
CA THR A 22 -15.49 -4.14 -0.81
C THR A 22 -14.63 -3.24 0.06
N THR A 23 -13.89 -2.36 -0.57
CA THR A 23 -13.10 -1.32 0.10
C THR A 23 -13.62 0.06 -0.26
N SER A 24 -13.53 0.99 0.67
CA SER A 24 -13.76 2.42 0.44
C SER A 24 -12.51 3.20 0.80
N GLN A 25 -12.33 4.35 0.16
CA GLN A 25 -11.30 5.29 0.58
C GLN A 25 -11.62 5.91 1.95
N VAL A 26 -10.61 6.35 2.67
CA VAL A 26 -10.78 7.22 3.82
C VAL A 26 -11.29 8.58 3.32
N ASN A 27 -12.35 9.10 3.90
CA ASN A 27 -12.95 10.36 3.46
C ASN A 27 -12.24 11.58 4.07
N VAL A 28 -12.52 12.76 3.51
CA VAL A 28 -11.90 14.04 3.91
C VAL A 28 -12.14 14.32 5.40
N GLY A 29 -13.37 14.17 5.90
CA GLY A 29 -13.70 14.46 7.30
C GLY A 29 -12.96 13.60 8.32
N GLN A 30 -12.65 12.34 7.97
CA GLN A 30 -11.83 11.48 8.83
C GLN A 30 -10.37 11.97 8.91
N PHE A 31 -9.82 12.49 7.81
CA PHE A 31 -8.51 13.10 7.82
C PHE A 31 -8.51 14.43 8.56
N GLU A 32 -9.53 15.28 8.35
CA GLU A 32 -9.66 16.53 9.09
C GLU A 32 -9.65 16.33 10.59
N GLU A 33 -10.40 15.37 11.10
CA GLU A 33 -10.43 15.06 12.53
C GLU A 33 -9.03 14.75 13.07
N VAL A 34 -8.26 13.93 12.34
CA VAL A 34 -6.90 13.56 12.76
C VAL A 34 -5.94 14.75 12.62
N PHE A 35 -5.94 15.40 11.47
CA PHE A 35 -5.01 16.51 11.20
C PHE A 35 -5.25 17.71 12.11
N ARG A 36 -6.52 18.06 12.36
CA ARG A 36 -6.91 19.12 13.29
C ARG A 36 -6.37 18.87 14.70
N ARG A 37 -6.50 17.65 15.20
CA ARG A 37 -6.01 17.29 16.53
C ARG A 37 -4.49 17.48 16.63
N HIS A 38 -3.73 17.09 15.62
CA HIS A 38 -2.27 17.27 15.61
C HIS A 38 -1.89 18.75 15.43
N ALA A 39 -2.58 19.49 14.55
CA ALA A 39 -2.36 20.93 14.41
C ALA A 39 -2.62 21.69 15.71
N GLN A 40 -3.69 21.37 16.44
CA GLN A 40 -4.00 21.96 17.75
C GLN A 40 -2.95 21.65 18.82
N ASN A 41 -2.32 20.48 18.75
CA ASN A 41 -1.25 20.09 19.67
C ASN A 41 0.11 20.71 19.29
N GLY A 42 0.25 21.32 18.11
CA GLY A 42 1.54 21.77 17.58
C GLY A 42 2.45 20.61 17.13
N ASP A 43 1.86 19.47 16.80
CA ASP A 43 2.61 18.31 16.30
C ASP A 43 2.88 18.44 14.80
N ASP A 44 4.12 18.21 14.37
CA ASP A 44 4.46 18.01 12.96
C ASP A 44 3.98 16.64 12.47
N LEU A 45 3.30 16.61 11.33
CA LEU A 45 2.66 15.40 10.80
C LEU A 45 3.22 15.01 9.44
N LEU A 46 3.67 13.77 9.31
CA LEU A 46 4.01 13.14 8.03
C LEU A 46 3.02 12.01 7.75
N TYR A 47 2.24 12.14 6.68
CA TYR A 47 1.36 11.09 6.19
C TYR A 47 1.96 10.40 4.97
N LEU A 48 2.25 9.11 5.08
CA LEU A 48 2.69 8.25 3.98
C LEU A 48 1.46 7.57 3.38
N ALA A 49 1.06 8.03 2.22
CA ALA A 49 -0.19 7.62 1.61
C ALA A 49 -0.03 6.36 0.74
N PHE A 50 -1.00 5.47 0.84
CA PHE A 50 -1.22 4.42 -0.15
C PHE A 50 -1.30 5.02 -1.56
N SER A 51 -0.79 4.29 -2.57
CA SER A 51 -0.73 4.77 -3.95
C SER A 51 -2.01 5.51 -4.40
N SER A 52 -1.85 6.76 -4.83
CA SER A 52 -2.95 7.60 -5.33
C SER A 52 -3.64 7.02 -6.55
N VAL A 53 -2.95 6.19 -7.29
CA VAL A 53 -3.47 5.51 -8.49
C VAL A 53 -4.41 4.35 -8.13
N LEU A 54 -4.24 3.78 -6.94
CA LEU A 54 -5.04 2.66 -6.46
C LEU A 54 -6.22 3.08 -5.57
N SER A 55 -6.12 4.27 -4.93
CA SER A 55 -7.14 4.76 -4.00
C SER A 55 -7.22 6.27 -3.98
N GLY A 56 -8.43 6.81 -3.93
CA GLY A 56 -8.68 8.25 -3.70
C GLY A 56 -8.33 8.73 -2.29
N THR A 57 -7.84 7.85 -1.40
CA THR A 57 -7.45 8.20 -0.03
C THR A 57 -6.38 9.29 0.01
N TYR A 58 -5.38 9.24 -0.87
CA TYR A 58 -4.38 10.30 -1.02
C TYR A 58 -5.03 11.67 -1.28
N GLN A 59 -5.95 11.74 -2.24
CA GLN A 59 -6.62 13.00 -2.58
C GLN A 59 -7.48 13.52 -1.42
N SER A 60 -8.15 12.62 -0.68
CA SER A 60 -8.89 13.00 0.52
C SER A 60 -7.98 13.62 1.58
N ALA A 61 -6.78 13.06 1.77
CA ALA A 61 -5.79 13.60 2.71
C ALA A 61 -5.28 14.98 2.28
N VAL A 62 -4.99 15.16 0.98
CA VAL A 62 -4.56 16.46 0.44
C VAL A 62 -5.62 17.54 0.67
N MET A 63 -6.89 17.23 0.36
CA MET A 63 -7.99 18.17 0.59
C MET A 63 -8.14 18.54 2.08
N ALA A 64 -8.08 17.54 2.97
CA ALA A 64 -8.16 17.76 4.40
C ALA A 64 -6.99 18.60 4.92
N ARG A 65 -5.76 18.32 4.46
CA ARG A 65 -4.59 19.15 4.81
C ARG A 65 -4.81 20.61 4.43
N ASP A 66 -5.25 20.88 3.21
CA ASP A 66 -5.43 22.25 2.73
C ASP A 66 -6.47 23.01 3.59
N MET A 67 -7.58 22.34 3.94
CA MET A 67 -8.60 22.90 4.85
C MET A 67 -8.04 23.17 6.26
N ILE A 68 -7.20 22.28 6.79
CA ILE A 68 -6.60 22.46 8.11
C ILE A 68 -5.55 23.59 8.10
N LEU A 69 -4.77 23.73 7.02
CA LEU A 69 -3.80 24.82 6.90
C LEU A 69 -4.48 26.19 6.74
N ASP A 70 -5.68 26.27 6.19
CA ASP A 70 -6.48 27.50 6.20
C ASP A 70 -6.89 27.93 7.62
N GLU A 71 -7.14 26.96 8.53
CA GLU A 71 -7.50 27.23 9.92
C GLU A 71 -6.27 27.37 10.84
N TYR A 72 -5.21 26.61 10.56
CA TYR A 72 -3.96 26.54 11.34
C TYR A 72 -2.76 26.77 10.43
N PRO A 73 -2.47 28.02 9.99
CA PRO A 73 -1.43 28.33 9.01
C PRO A 73 -0.01 27.91 9.43
N GLU A 74 0.24 27.82 10.74
CA GLU A 74 1.55 27.44 11.31
C GLU A 74 1.71 25.92 11.43
N ALA A 75 0.65 25.13 11.16
CA ALA A 75 0.74 23.67 11.26
C ALA A 75 1.61 23.09 10.15
N VAL A 76 2.39 22.08 10.48
CA VAL A 76 3.23 21.37 9.52
C VAL A 76 2.60 20.02 9.22
N ILE A 77 2.01 19.88 8.03
CA ILE A 77 1.38 18.66 7.56
C ILE A 77 1.94 18.29 6.19
N GLU A 78 2.76 17.25 6.14
CA GLU A 78 3.36 16.76 4.93
C GLU A 78 2.71 15.44 4.49
N ILE A 79 2.44 15.33 3.21
CA ILE A 79 1.85 14.13 2.60
C ILE A 79 2.76 13.63 1.50
N VAL A 80 3.09 12.35 1.53
CA VAL A 80 3.86 11.68 0.49
C VAL A 80 2.99 10.63 -0.18
N ASP A 81 2.75 10.77 -1.49
CA ASP A 81 2.23 9.66 -2.29
C ASP A 81 3.35 8.63 -2.44
N THR A 82 3.22 7.51 -1.76
CA THR A 82 4.29 6.51 -1.78
C THR A 82 4.33 5.70 -3.06
N LEU A 83 3.29 5.77 -3.90
CA LEU A 83 3.08 4.89 -5.06
C LEU A 83 3.21 3.40 -4.70
N ALA A 84 3.08 3.10 -3.41
CA ALA A 84 3.24 1.77 -2.81
C ALA A 84 1.92 1.27 -2.21
N ALA A 85 1.95 0.02 -1.80
CA ALA A 85 0.84 -0.66 -1.14
C ALA A 85 1.38 -1.75 -0.20
N ALA A 86 0.54 -2.18 0.75
CA ALA A 86 0.78 -3.32 1.62
C ALA A 86 2.18 -3.29 2.29
N GLY A 87 2.99 -4.34 2.09
CA GLY A 87 4.32 -4.45 2.71
C GLY A 87 5.28 -3.31 2.34
N GLY A 88 5.18 -2.78 1.11
CA GLY A 88 6.01 -1.65 0.65
C GLY A 88 5.71 -0.36 1.41
N GLU A 89 4.43 -0.01 1.54
CA GLU A 89 4.00 1.15 2.33
C GLU A 89 4.32 0.96 3.83
N GLY A 90 4.07 -0.24 4.35
CA GLY A 90 4.42 -0.59 5.74
C GLY A 90 5.92 -0.42 6.03
N TYR A 91 6.79 -0.82 5.09
CA TYR A 91 8.23 -0.64 5.23
C TYR A 91 8.63 0.85 5.30
N LEU A 92 8.07 1.68 4.44
CA LEU A 92 8.34 3.11 4.48
C LEU A 92 7.89 3.73 5.80
N SER A 93 6.76 3.26 6.35
CA SER A 93 6.25 3.72 7.66
C SER A 93 7.19 3.32 8.81
N ILE A 94 7.77 2.12 8.77
CA ILE A 94 8.77 1.67 9.75
C ILE A 94 10.01 2.56 9.67
N LEU A 95 10.55 2.79 8.46
CA LEU A 95 11.73 3.64 8.27
C LEU A 95 11.50 5.08 8.74
N ALA A 96 10.30 5.63 8.49
CA ALA A 96 9.95 6.97 8.96
C ALA A 96 9.88 7.04 10.49
N ALA A 97 9.32 6.01 11.13
CA ALA A 97 9.28 5.92 12.59
C ALA A 97 10.69 5.79 13.18
N GLU A 98 11.55 4.94 12.61
CA GLU A 98 12.94 4.80 13.03
C GLU A 98 13.73 6.10 12.87
N ALA A 99 13.53 6.84 11.76
CA ALA A 99 14.17 8.12 11.53
C ALA A 99 13.75 9.16 12.59
N ARG A 100 12.46 9.23 12.90
CA ARG A 100 11.92 10.06 13.98
C ARG A 100 12.56 9.69 15.33
N ASP A 101 12.63 8.42 15.67
CA ASP A 101 13.18 7.93 16.93
C ASP A 101 14.69 8.20 17.04
N GLN A 102 15.38 8.34 15.90
CA GLN A 102 16.77 8.81 15.80
C GLN A 102 16.93 10.33 15.88
N GLY A 103 15.83 11.07 16.05
CA GLY A 103 15.83 12.54 16.17
C GLY A 103 15.90 13.29 14.84
N LYS A 104 15.64 12.64 13.70
CA LYS A 104 15.53 13.35 12.42
C LYS A 104 14.28 14.23 12.41
N SER A 105 14.43 15.41 11.83
CA SER A 105 13.30 16.30 11.55
C SER A 105 12.32 15.69 10.56
N LEU A 106 11.10 16.21 10.51
CA LEU A 106 10.09 15.80 9.53
C LEU A 106 10.60 15.97 8.09
N SER A 107 11.27 17.09 7.81
CA SER A 107 11.84 17.38 6.48
C SER A 107 12.92 16.36 6.06
N GLU A 108 13.84 16.01 6.97
CA GLU A 108 14.87 15.00 6.72
C GLU A 108 14.24 13.61 6.53
N THR A 109 13.23 13.28 7.33
CA THR A 109 12.50 12.02 7.22
C THR A 109 11.76 11.93 5.89
N LYS A 110 11.03 12.98 5.49
CA LYS A 110 10.35 13.07 4.19
C LYS A 110 11.35 12.91 3.04
N ALA A 111 12.48 13.64 3.08
CA ALA A 111 13.50 13.57 2.03
C ALA A 111 14.08 12.15 1.90
N MET A 112 14.36 11.48 3.01
CA MET A 112 14.82 10.09 3.05
C MET A 112 13.79 9.15 2.42
N ILE A 113 12.52 9.29 2.76
CA ILE A 113 11.45 8.46 2.19
C ILE A 113 11.35 8.66 0.67
N VAL A 114 11.31 9.93 0.22
CA VAL A 114 11.23 10.26 -1.21
C VAL A 114 12.41 9.68 -2.01
N ASP A 115 13.62 9.69 -1.44
CA ASP A 115 14.81 9.10 -2.08
C ASP A 115 14.71 7.57 -2.22
N ILE A 116 13.96 6.90 -1.34
CA ILE A 116 13.77 5.44 -1.40
C ILE A 116 12.74 5.03 -2.46
N LEU A 117 11.71 5.84 -2.71
CA LEU A 117 10.59 5.47 -3.58
C LEU A 117 11.00 4.90 -4.95
N PRO A 118 11.95 5.48 -5.69
CA PRO A 118 12.36 4.95 -7.00
C PRO A 118 13.01 3.56 -6.94
N ARG A 119 13.49 3.15 -5.76
CA ARG A 119 14.16 1.87 -5.52
C ARG A 119 13.24 0.82 -4.89
N LEU A 120 12.09 1.23 -4.38
CA LEU A 120 11.14 0.31 -3.78
C LEU A 120 10.53 -0.61 -4.84
N ARG A 121 10.51 -1.90 -4.57
CA ARG A 121 9.92 -2.92 -5.45
C ARG A 121 8.90 -3.72 -4.67
N THR A 122 7.69 -3.81 -5.18
CA THR A 122 6.61 -4.58 -4.57
C THR A 122 6.11 -5.62 -5.56
N TYR A 123 6.35 -6.90 -5.27
CA TYR A 123 5.88 -8.04 -6.04
C TYR A 123 4.88 -8.83 -5.22
N PHE A 124 3.88 -9.42 -5.87
CA PHE A 124 2.93 -10.25 -5.17
C PHE A 124 2.26 -11.28 -6.08
N LEU A 125 1.81 -12.34 -5.45
CA LEU A 125 0.99 -13.39 -6.05
C LEU A 125 -0.41 -13.34 -5.44
N VAL A 126 -1.42 -13.57 -6.25
CA VAL A 126 -2.79 -13.74 -5.80
C VAL A 126 -3.36 -15.04 -6.35
N ASP A 127 -4.23 -15.67 -5.60
CA ASP A 127 -4.91 -16.87 -6.06
C ASP A 127 -6.06 -16.55 -7.01
N ASP A 128 -6.73 -15.41 -6.80
CA ASP A 128 -7.84 -14.96 -7.60
C ASP A 128 -7.71 -13.49 -7.99
N LEU A 129 -7.55 -13.24 -9.30
CA LEU A 129 -7.50 -11.89 -9.86
C LEU A 129 -8.86 -11.20 -9.88
N TYR A 130 -9.96 -11.95 -9.77
CA TYR A 130 -11.30 -11.37 -9.86
C TYR A 130 -11.56 -10.35 -8.75
N HIS A 131 -10.94 -10.51 -7.57
CA HIS A 131 -11.05 -9.52 -6.50
C HIS A 131 -10.48 -8.16 -6.93
N LEU A 132 -9.28 -8.15 -7.53
CA LEU A 132 -8.64 -6.93 -8.03
C LEU A 132 -9.41 -6.30 -9.20
N MET A 133 -9.96 -7.14 -10.06
CA MET A 133 -10.77 -6.70 -11.21
C MET A 133 -12.12 -6.13 -10.78
N ARG A 134 -12.81 -6.78 -9.84
CA ARG A 134 -14.07 -6.27 -9.26
C ARG A 134 -13.84 -4.95 -8.53
N GLY A 135 -12.72 -4.84 -7.82
CA GLY A 135 -12.31 -3.60 -7.17
C GLY A 135 -11.87 -2.49 -8.13
N GLY A 136 -11.69 -2.78 -9.44
CA GLY A 136 -11.24 -1.81 -10.43
C GLY A 136 -9.75 -1.45 -10.36
N ARG A 137 -8.93 -2.16 -9.57
CA ARG A 137 -7.48 -1.93 -9.45
C ARG A 137 -6.67 -2.70 -10.48
N LEU A 138 -7.31 -3.65 -11.17
CA LEU A 138 -6.73 -4.34 -12.31
C LEU A 138 -7.69 -4.25 -13.49
N SER A 139 -7.17 -3.86 -14.67
CA SER A 139 -7.99 -3.74 -15.90
C SER A 139 -8.48 -5.11 -16.36
N LYS A 140 -9.76 -5.18 -16.78
CA LYS A 140 -10.33 -6.36 -17.43
C LYS A 140 -9.66 -6.71 -18.76
N SER A 141 -9.03 -5.73 -19.40
CA SER A 141 -8.29 -5.91 -20.66
C SER A 141 -6.86 -6.40 -20.46
N SER A 142 -6.39 -6.54 -19.22
CA SER A 142 -5.07 -7.12 -19.00
C SER A 142 -5.07 -8.55 -19.52
N ALA A 143 -4.11 -8.88 -20.39
CA ALA A 143 -4.01 -10.15 -21.13
C ALA A 143 -3.86 -11.42 -20.25
N ILE A 144 -4.16 -11.30 -18.96
CA ILE A 144 -4.14 -12.40 -17.97
C ILE A 144 -5.44 -13.18 -17.94
N ILE A 145 -6.54 -12.64 -18.50
CA ILE A 145 -7.87 -13.25 -18.45
C ILE A 145 -7.97 -14.32 -19.55
N GLY A 146 -7.51 -15.48 -19.28
CA GLY A 146 -7.74 -16.68 -20.07
C GLY A 146 -7.85 -17.89 -19.15
N SER A 147 -8.32 -19.05 -19.58
CA SER A 147 -8.59 -20.21 -18.72
C SER A 147 -7.45 -20.48 -17.73
N LEU A 148 -7.68 -20.14 -16.47
CA LEU A 148 -6.65 -19.99 -15.43
C LEU A 148 -6.50 -21.24 -14.57
N ILE A 149 -6.80 -22.42 -15.08
CA ILE A 149 -6.58 -23.64 -14.31
C ILE A 149 -5.09 -23.75 -13.97
N ASN A 150 -4.80 -23.56 -12.67
CA ASN A 150 -3.46 -23.68 -12.10
C ASN A 150 -2.43 -22.62 -12.57
N ILE A 151 -2.86 -21.47 -13.11
CA ILE A 151 -1.98 -20.35 -13.42
C ILE A 151 -2.00 -19.36 -12.25
N LYS A 152 -0.82 -19.02 -11.76
CA LYS A 152 -0.60 -18.00 -10.73
C LYS A 152 -0.01 -16.75 -11.38
N PRO A 153 -0.75 -15.66 -11.44
CA PRO A 153 -0.22 -14.41 -11.96
C PRO A 153 0.76 -13.80 -10.96
N LEU A 154 1.93 -13.45 -11.44
CA LEU A 154 2.86 -12.58 -10.73
C LEU A 154 2.55 -11.15 -11.13
N LEU A 155 2.34 -10.32 -10.14
CA LEU A 155 2.01 -8.91 -10.26
C LEU A 155 3.07 -8.08 -9.57
N TRP A 156 3.18 -6.82 -9.97
CA TRP A 156 4.01 -5.83 -9.29
C TRP A 156 3.37 -4.45 -9.34
N LEU A 157 3.87 -3.54 -8.52
CA LEU A 157 3.58 -2.12 -8.64
C LEU A 157 4.64 -1.49 -9.55
N ASP A 158 4.21 -0.89 -10.64
CA ASP A 158 5.11 -0.15 -11.52
C ASP A 158 5.52 1.21 -10.90
N ALA A 159 6.44 1.90 -11.56
CA ALA A 159 6.93 3.20 -11.09
C ALA A 159 5.84 4.28 -11.00
N SER A 160 4.68 4.08 -11.60
CA SER A 160 3.52 4.96 -11.49
C SER A 160 2.56 4.58 -10.35
N GLY A 161 2.85 3.52 -9.61
CA GLY A 161 2.01 3.02 -8.52
C GLY A 161 0.81 2.17 -9.00
N LYS A 162 0.80 1.72 -10.27
CA LYS A 162 -0.24 0.83 -10.82
C LYS A 162 0.08 -0.63 -10.59
N LEU A 163 -0.99 -1.42 -10.38
CA LEU A 163 -0.89 -2.87 -10.44
C LEU A 163 -0.77 -3.33 -11.88
N VAL A 164 0.35 -3.94 -12.22
CA VAL A 164 0.57 -4.49 -13.55
C VAL A 164 0.99 -5.95 -13.50
N PRO A 165 0.53 -6.76 -14.43
CA PRO A 165 0.97 -8.13 -14.56
C PRO A 165 2.41 -8.20 -15.07
N LEU A 166 3.23 -9.00 -14.39
CA LEU A 166 4.62 -9.25 -14.79
C LEU A 166 4.75 -10.57 -15.54
N ALA A 167 4.14 -11.66 -15.00
CA ALA A 167 4.24 -12.97 -15.60
C ALA A 167 3.01 -13.84 -15.29
N LYS A 168 2.79 -14.87 -16.12
CA LYS A 168 1.83 -15.96 -15.91
C LYS A 168 2.61 -17.23 -15.64
N ILE A 169 2.47 -17.80 -14.46
CA ILE A 169 3.29 -18.93 -14.06
C ILE A 169 2.38 -20.10 -13.69
N ARG A 170 2.66 -21.26 -14.25
CA ARG A 170 1.91 -22.46 -13.92
C ARG A 170 2.44 -23.10 -12.64
N GLY A 171 1.58 -23.17 -11.62
CA GLY A 171 1.86 -23.78 -10.33
C GLY A 171 2.45 -22.81 -9.31
N ARG A 172 1.93 -22.88 -8.07
CA ARG A 172 2.28 -21.97 -6.96
C ARG A 172 3.78 -21.96 -6.64
N LYS A 173 4.39 -23.14 -6.51
CA LYS A 173 5.82 -23.27 -6.15
C LYS A 173 6.75 -22.59 -7.16
N LYS A 174 6.44 -22.70 -8.46
CA LYS A 174 7.19 -22.00 -9.51
C LYS A 174 6.96 -20.49 -9.45
N ALA A 175 5.72 -20.07 -9.18
CA ALA A 175 5.38 -18.66 -9.10
C ALA A 175 6.09 -17.98 -7.93
N ILE A 176 6.15 -18.61 -6.76
CA ILE A 176 6.91 -18.10 -5.60
C ILE A 176 8.41 -18.01 -5.95
N LYS A 177 8.98 -19.05 -6.58
CA LYS A 177 10.39 -19.03 -6.99
C LYS A 177 10.68 -17.87 -7.95
N GLU A 178 9.82 -17.65 -8.93
CA GLU A 178 9.96 -16.53 -9.87
C GLU A 178 9.82 -15.17 -9.16
N MET A 179 8.86 -15.04 -8.26
CA MET A 179 8.69 -13.82 -7.47
C MET A 179 9.95 -13.49 -6.66
N VAL A 180 10.53 -14.49 -6.00
CA VAL A 180 11.78 -14.32 -5.26
C VAL A 180 12.91 -13.93 -6.20
N LEU A 181 13.03 -14.59 -7.36
CA LEU A 181 14.03 -14.25 -8.36
C LEU A 181 13.92 -12.79 -8.82
N GLN A 182 12.72 -12.34 -9.15
CA GLN A 182 12.46 -10.96 -9.55
C GLN A 182 12.77 -9.97 -8.42
N ALA A 183 12.36 -10.30 -7.19
CA ALA A 183 12.59 -9.44 -6.03
C ALA A 183 14.07 -9.33 -5.64
N THR A 184 14.89 -10.32 -6.03
CA THR A 184 16.31 -10.38 -5.63
C THR A 184 17.30 -10.03 -6.75
N GLN A 185 16.81 -9.71 -7.94
CA GLN A 185 17.68 -9.46 -9.12
C GLN A 185 18.69 -8.33 -8.92
N ASP A 186 18.32 -7.27 -8.22
CA ASP A 186 19.17 -6.08 -8.02
C ASP A 186 19.28 -5.71 -6.54
N ILE A 187 19.13 -6.71 -5.67
CA ILE A 187 19.31 -6.51 -4.22
C ILE A 187 20.79 -6.37 -3.91
N GLY A 188 21.22 -5.16 -3.56
CA GLY A 188 22.48 -4.92 -2.89
C GLY A 188 22.38 -5.24 -1.39
N HIS A 189 22.52 -4.23 -0.54
CA HIS A 189 22.32 -4.34 0.91
C HIS A 189 20.89 -3.95 1.31
N SER A 190 19.90 -4.62 0.76
CA SER A 190 18.49 -4.21 0.89
C SER A 190 17.72 -5.10 1.86
N THR A 191 16.75 -4.51 2.54
CA THR A 191 15.78 -5.23 3.36
C THR A 191 14.70 -5.86 2.48
N VAL A 192 14.36 -7.11 2.76
CA VAL A 192 13.25 -7.81 2.12
C VAL A 192 12.14 -8.00 3.15
N ILE A 193 10.94 -7.54 2.84
CA ILE A 193 9.76 -7.77 3.65
C ILE A 193 8.87 -8.79 2.95
N VAL A 194 8.52 -9.85 3.65
CA VAL A 194 7.61 -10.87 3.18
C VAL A 194 6.30 -10.75 3.96
N ALA A 195 5.22 -10.44 3.24
CA ALA A 195 3.87 -10.46 3.79
C ALA A 195 3.09 -11.62 3.17
N TYR A 196 2.34 -12.34 3.97
CA TYR A 196 1.53 -13.47 3.53
C TYR A 196 0.16 -13.46 4.21
N ALA A 197 -0.82 -14.03 3.53
CA ALA A 197 -2.15 -14.26 4.08
C ALA A 197 -2.46 -15.75 4.01
N ASN A 198 -2.60 -16.38 5.17
CA ASN A 198 -3.22 -17.70 5.36
C ASN A 198 -2.49 -18.96 4.82
N ASP A 199 -1.20 -18.89 4.48
CA ASP A 199 -0.43 -20.08 4.05
C ASP A 199 1.04 -19.92 4.47
N ILE A 200 1.41 -20.60 5.54
CA ILE A 200 2.80 -20.71 6.02
C ILE A 200 3.41 -22.06 5.54
N GLU A 201 3.05 -22.58 4.38
CA GLU A 201 3.72 -23.75 3.80
C GLU A 201 4.83 -23.37 2.83
#